data_b0f4f7a17e2d9782c67e03ba46e1cb5b
#
_entry.id   b0f4f7a17e2d9782c67e03ba46e1cb5b
#
_cell.length_a   1.000
_cell.length_b   1.000
_cell.length_c   1.000
_cell.angle_alpha   90.00
_cell.angle_beta   90.00
_cell.angle_gamma   90.00
#
_symmetry.space_group_name_H-M   'P 1'
#
loop_
_entity.id
_entity.type
_entity.pdbx_description
1 polymer ?
#
loop_
_entity_poly.entity_id
_entity_poly.type
_entity_poly.pdbx_seq_one_letter_code
_entity_poly.pdbx_strand_id
1 'polypeptide(L)'
;MPISTEELEGGITRVILEGRLDIEGAAAVDMRMNVIAGTKKAVIVDLQNVSFLGSMGLRALVAPARAIKGRGGKIVIFGPNESVEKVLKTSGVDTMIPIHHQLQNAIAALQ
;
A
#
# COMPACT_ATOMS: atom_id res chain seq x y z
N MET A 1 13.00 2.18 -7.55
CA MET A 1 12.24 1.15 -6.85
C MET A 1 11.29 0.45 -7.80
N PRO A 2 11.38 -0.86 -7.96
CA PRO A 2 10.44 -1.58 -8.83
C PRO A 2 9.02 -1.55 -8.30
N ILE A 3 8.09 -1.29 -9.19
CA ILE A 3 6.66 -1.26 -8.89
C ILE A 3 5.96 -2.03 -9.99
N SER A 4 5.12 -2.97 -9.61
CA SER A 4 4.29 -3.68 -10.57
C SER A 4 2.85 -3.74 -10.08
N THR A 5 1.92 -3.95 -10.98
CA THR A 5 0.52 -4.06 -10.65
C THR A 5 -0.05 -5.35 -11.21
N GLU A 6 -1.02 -5.90 -10.51
CA GLU A 6 -1.73 -7.11 -10.90
C GLU A 6 -3.21 -6.89 -10.64
N GLU A 7 -4.03 -7.14 -11.64
CA GLU A 7 -5.48 -7.07 -11.47
C GLU A 7 -6.00 -8.42 -11.00
N LEU A 8 -6.70 -8.41 -9.88
CA LEU A 8 -7.32 -9.59 -9.31
C LEU A 8 -8.82 -9.59 -9.59
N GLU A 9 -9.49 -10.72 -9.36
CA GLU A 9 -10.93 -10.81 -9.50
C GLU A 9 -11.64 -9.82 -8.59
N GLY A 10 -12.78 -9.31 -9.04
CA GLY A 10 -13.59 -8.38 -8.25
C GLY A 10 -13.14 -6.94 -8.32
N GLY A 11 -12.33 -6.59 -9.31
CA GLY A 11 -11.89 -5.21 -9.51
C GLY A 11 -10.83 -4.76 -8.52
N ILE A 12 -10.08 -5.70 -7.94
CA ILE A 12 -9.02 -5.41 -6.98
C ILE A 12 -7.69 -5.23 -7.71
N THR A 13 -7.00 -4.14 -7.42
CA THR A 13 -5.66 -3.88 -7.93
C THR A 13 -4.63 -4.14 -6.84
N ARG A 14 -3.72 -5.08 -7.10
CA ARG A 14 -2.60 -5.38 -6.21
C ARG A 14 -1.38 -4.62 -6.70
N VAL A 15 -0.85 -3.74 -5.87
CA VAL A 15 0.35 -2.95 -6.17
C VAL A 15 1.51 -3.58 -5.42
N ILE A 16 2.48 -4.10 -6.16
CA ILE A 16 3.63 -4.81 -5.59
C ILE A 16 4.82 -3.86 -5.59
N LEU A 17 5.34 -3.57 -4.39
CA LEU A 17 6.51 -2.71 -4.21
C LEU A 17 7.69 -3.57 -3.77
N GLU A 18 8.88 -3.24 -4.28
CA GLU A 18 10.10 -3.99 -3.95
C GLU A 18 11.22 -3.03 -3.57
N GLY A 19 12.03 -3.44 -2.58
CA GLY A 19 13.23 -2.71 -2.19
C GLY A 19 13.01 -1.75 -1.04
N ARG A 20 13.61 -0.56 -1.13
CA ARG A 20 13.61 0.41 -0.03
C ARG A 20 12.64 1.55 -0.31
N LEU A 21 11.73 1.78 0.61
CA LEU A 21 10.84 2.96 0.59
C LEU A 21 11.50 4.10 1.37
N ASP A 22 12.64 4.55 0.85
CA ASP A 22 13.36 5.73 1.31
C ASP A 22 12.92 6.95 0.47
N ILE A 23 13.68 8.03 0.50
CA ILE A 23 13.33 9.26 -0.24
C ILE A 23 13.20 8.99 -1.73
N GLU A 24 14.16 8.29 -2.33
CA GLU A 24 14.15 7.99 -3.76
C GLU A 24 13.02 7.02 -4.11
N GLY A 25 12.84 5.98 -3.31
CA GLY A 25 11.77 5.01 -3.50
C GLY A 25 10.40 5.65 -3.39
N ALA A 26 10.22 6.54 -2.43
CA ALA A 26 8.95 7.25 -2.23
C ALA A 26 8.59 8.11 -3.44
N ALA A 27 9.57 8.79 -4.04
CA ALA A 27 9.33 9.62 -5.23
C ALA A 27 8.81 8.77 -6.40
N ALA A 28 9.39 7.58 -6.60
CA ALA A 28 8.95 6.67 -7.65
C ALA A 28 7.55 6.14 -7.39
N VAL A 29 7.24 5.82 -6.14
CA VAL A 29 5.94 5.29 -5.72
C VAL A 29 4.85 6.36 -5.86
N ASP A 30 5.15 7.61 -5.49
CA ASP A 30 4.18 8.71 -5.56
C ASP A 30 3.56 8.85 -6.95
N MET A 31 4.36 8.82 -7.99
CA MET A 31 3.86 8.97 -9.37
C MET A 31 2.87 7.87 -9.73
N ARG A 32 3.22 6.61 -9.43
CA ARG A 32 2.37 5.47 -9.77
C ARG A 32 1.13 5.43 -8.88
N MET A 33 1.29 5.69 -7.60
CA MET A 33 0.18 5.63 -6.65
C MET A 33 -0.83 6.76 -6.87
N ASN A 34 -0.40 7.92 -7.35
CA ASN A 34 -1.32 8.99 -7.69
C ASN A 34 -2.28 8.59 -8.82
N VAL A 35 -1.78 7.90 -9.83
CA VAL A 35 -2.61 7.39 -10.92
C VAL A 35 -3.60 6.34 -10.37
N ILE A 36 -3.10 5.40 -9.58
CA ILE A 36 -3.91 4.34 -8.99
C ILE A 36 -5.00 4.94 -8.08
N ALA A 37 -4.63 5.91 -7.26
CA ALA A 37 -5.56 6.57 -6.34
C ALA A 37 -6.68 7.30 -7.08
N GLY A 38 -6.41 7.79 -8.29
CA GLY A 38 -7.41 8.48 -9.08
C GLY A 38 -8.32 7.57 -9.90
N THR A 39 -7.94 6.30 -10.10
CA THR A 39 -8.65 5.40 -11.02
C THR A 39 -9.17 4.10 -10.39
N LYS A 40 -8.61 3.67 -9.27
CA LYS A 40 -8.98 2.40 -8.64
C LYS A 40 -9.67 2.63 -7.30
N LYS A 41 -10.57 1.72 -6.94
CA LYS A 41 -11.33 1.82 -5.69
C LYS A 41 -11.02 0.71 -4.67
N ALA A 42 -10.41 -0.38 -5.12
CA ALA A 42 -10.06 -1.50 -4.24
C ALA A 42 -8.59 -1.84 -4.49
N VAL A 43 -7.74 -1.53 -3.51
CA VAL A 43 -6.29 -1.60 -3.68
C VAL A 43 -5.64 -2.40 -2.55
N ILE A 44 -4.78 -3.34 -2.92
CA ILE A 44 -3.87 -4.02 -2.00
C ILE A 44 -2.47 -3.48 -2.25
N VAL A 45 -1.83 -2.94 -1.22
CA VAL A 45 -0.42 -2.56 -1.29
C VAL A 45 0.40 -3.71 -0.72
N ASP A 46 1.09 -4.42 -1.61
CA ASP A 46 1.90 -5.58 -1.25
C ASP A 46 3.30 -5.14 -0.85
N LEU A 47 3.63 -5.30 0.42
CA LEU A 47 4.91 -4.91 0.99
C LEU A 47 5.81 -6.10 1.32
N GLN A 48 5.50 -7.30 0.83
CA GLN A 48 6.30 -8.49 1.12
C GLN A 48 7.78 -8.34 0.78
N ASN A 49 8.08 -7.59 -0.27
CA ASN A 49 9.44 -7.42 -0.77
C ASN A 49 10.03 -6.06 -0.44
N VAL A 50 9.41 -5.32 0.47
CA VAL A 50 9.94 -4.04 0.95
C VAL A 50 10.83 -4.31 2.16
N SER A 51 12.10 -3.88 2.07
CA SER A 51 13.10 -4.13 3.10
C SER A 51 13.23 -2.97 4.11
N PHE A 52 12.78 -1.78 3.73
CA PHE A 52 12.91 -0.59 4.57
C PHE A 52 11.76 0.38 4.28
N LEU A 53 11.23 0.97 5.32
CA LEU A 53 10.16 1.97 5.22
C LEU A 53 10.52 3.17 6.08
N GLY A 54 10.82 4.29 5.44
CA GLY A 54 11.12 5.54 6.11
C GLY A 54 9.92 6.49 6.11
N SER A 55 10.09 7.68 6.70
CA SER A 55 9.02 8.66 6.84
C SER A 55 8.45 9.13 5.49
N MET A 56 9.31 9.28 4.48
CA MET A 56 8.84 9.68 3.14
C MET A 56 8.04 8.55 2.49
N GLY A 57 8.42 7.29 2.74
CA GLY A 57 7.66 6.14 2.27
C GLY A 57 6.29 6.06 2.92
N LEU A 58 6.20 6.37 4.21
CA LEU A 58 4.91 6.43 4.91
C LEU A 58 3.99 7.45 4.26
N ARG A 59 4.51 8.63 3.94
CA ARG A 59 3.73 9.68 3.27
C ARG A 59 3.25 9.22 1.90
N ALA A 60 4.10 8.51 1.16
CA ALA A 60 3.75 7.98 -0.15
C ALA A 60 2.62 6.93 -0.09
N LEU A 61 2.40 6.30 1.05
CA LEU A 61 1.29 5.38 1.26
C LEU A 61 0.03 6.10 1.76
N VAL A 62 0.19 7.08 2.63
CA VAL A 62 -0.93 7.79 3.28
C VAL A 62 -1.72 8.65 2.29
N ALA A 63 -1.04 9.41 1.44
CA ALA A 63 -1.70 10.32 0.51
C ALA A 63 -2.65 9.59 -0.45
N PRO A 64 -2.22 8.52 -1.16
CA PRO A 64 -3.15 7.77 -2.02
C PRO A 64 -4.25 7.08 -1.22
N ALA A 65 -3.97 6.64 -0.01
CA ALA A 65 -4.98 6.01 0.85
C ALA A 65 -6.12 6.99 1.16
N ARG A 66 -5.79 8.23 1.48
CA ARG A 66 -6.80 9.27 1.72
C ARG A 66 -7.64 9.54 0.48
N ALA A 67 -7.00 9.61 -0.68
CA ALA A 67 -7.69 9.85 -1.94
C ALA A 67 -8.66 8.71 -2.28
N ILE A 68 -8.22 7.46 -2.12
CA ILE A 68 -9.07 6.29 -2.38
C ILE A 68 -10.27 6.26 -1.43
N LYS A 69 -10.02 6.45 -0.14
CA LYS A 69 -11.08 6.45 0.87
C LYS A 69 -12.05 7.60 0.67
N GLY A 70 -11.55 8.77 0.28
CA GLY A 70 -12.39 9.93 -0.01
C GLY A 70 -13.34 9.73 -1.18
N ARG A 71 -13.02 8.80 -2.08
CA ARG A 71 -13.86 8.43 -3.21
C ARG A 71 -14.75 7.22 -2.91
N GLY A 72 -14.81 6.78 -1.66
CA GLY A 72 -15.61 5.62 -1.26
C GLY A 72 -14.93 4.28 -1.49
N GLY A 73 -13.64 4.27 -1.83
CA GLY A 73 -12.88 3.06 -2.03
C GLY A 73 -12.25 2.52 -0.76
N LYS A 74 -11.53 1.42 -0.91
CA LYS A 74 -10.84 0.75 0.19
C LYS A 74 -9.41 0.42 -0.21
N ILE A 75 -8.50 0.50 0.75
CA ILE A 75 -7.09 0.16 0.56
C ILE A 75 -6.60 -0.60 1.79
N VAL A 76 -5.83 -1.65 1.57
CA VAL A 76 -5.23 -2.44 2.64
C VAL A 76 -3.77 -2.71 2.32
N ILE A 77 -2.99 -3.01 3.36
CA ILE A 77 -1.59 -3.42 3.24
C ILE A 77 -1.50 -4.92 3.43
N PHE A 78 -0.66 -5.57 2.61
CA PHE A 78 -0.47 -7.01 2.69
C PHE A 78 0.99 -7.36 2.89
N GLY A 79 1.25 -8.24 3.87
CA GLY A 79 2.49 -8.97 4.02
C GLY A 79 3.75 -8.21 4.39
N PRO A 80 3.69 -7.10 5.15
CA PRO A 80 4.92 -6.43 5.58
C PRO A 80 5.74 -7.35 6.48
N ASN A 81 7.07 -7.26 6.37
CA ASN A 81 7.92 -7.98 7.30
C ASN A 81 7.81 -7.32 8.69
N GLU A 82 8.38 -7.96 9.70
CA GLU A 82 8.27 -7.51 11.09
C GLU A 82 8.75 -6.08 11.29
N SER A 83 9.88 -5.74 10.69
CA SER A 83 10.49 -4.41 10.80
C SER A 83 9.61 -3.33 10.16
N VAL A 84 9.10 -3.59 8.96
CA VAL A 84 8.23 -2.67 8.24
C VAL A 84 6.88 -2.52 8.97
N GLU A 85 6.34 -3.62 9.46
CA GLU A 85 5.08 -3.57 10.22
C GLU A 85 5.22 -2.74 11.49
N LYS A 86 6.36 -2.85 12.16
CA LYS A 86 6.63 -2.06 13.36
C LYS A 86 6.58 -0.55 13.06
N VAL A 87 7.14 -0.14 11.94
CA VAL A 87 7.11 1.26 11.50
C VAL A 87 5.66 1.70 11.22
N LEU A 88 4.89 0.86 10.56
CA LEU A 88 3.49 1.15 10.25
C LEU A 88 2.68 1.34 11.54
N LYS A 89 2.88 0.47 12.53
CA LYS A 89 2.16 0.54 13.81
C LYS A 89 2.59 1.73 14.65
N THR A 90 3.90 1.96 14.75
CA THR A 90 4.45 3.05 15.55
C THR A 90 4.00 4.41 15.03
N SER A 91 3.87 4.55 13.71
CA SER A 91 3.42 5.80 13.07
C SER A 91 1.91 5.98 13.08
N GLY A 92 1.14 4.94 13.43
CA GLY A 92 -0.32 4.98 13.43
C GLY A 92 -0.95 4.73 12.06
N VAL A 93 -0.16 4.43 11.03
CA VAL A 93 -0.67 4.19 9.68
C VAL A 93 -1.60 2.98 9.64
N ASP A 94 -1.37 1.99 10.50
CA ASP A 94 -2.21 0.80 10.58
C ASP A 94 -3.65 1.10 11.00
N THR A 95 -3.91 2.24 11.64
CA THR A 95 -5.28 2.66 11.97
C THR A 95 -6.01 3.22 10.76
N MET A 96 -5.27 3.70 9.77
CA MET A 96 -5.83 4.23 8.52
C MET A 96 -5.90 3.16 7.43
N ILE A 97 -4.84 2.35 7.32
CA ILE A 97 -4.72 1.31 6.29
C ILE A 97 -4.54 -0.03 7.00
N PRO A 98 -5.58 -0.88 7.06
CA PRO A 98 -5.47 -2.17 7.75
C PRO A 98 -4.37 -3.06 7.16
N ILE A 99 -3.70 -3.80 8.03
CA ILE A 99 -2.63 -4.73 7.65
C ILE A 99 -3.16 -6.16 7.71
N HIS A 100 -2.89 -6.92 6.66
CA HIS A 100 -3.23 -8.35 6.60
C HIS A 100 -2.00 -9.15 6.24
N HIS A 101 -1.85 -10.32 6.86
CA HIS A 101 -0.70 -11.19 6.63
C HIS A 101 -1.00 -12.34 5.68
N GLN A 102 -2.28 -12.53 5.34
CA GLN A 102 -2.72 -13.53 4.38
C GLN A 102 -3.41 -12.83 3.22
N LEU A 103 -3.06 -13.18 2.00
CA LEU A 103 -3.63 -12.55 0.82
C LEU A 103 -5.15 -12.71 0.77
N GLN A 104 -5.65 -13.86 1.15
CA GLN A 104 -7.09 -14.13 1.19
C GLN A 104 -7.83 -13.16 2.10
N ASN A 105 -7.24 -12.82 3.24
CA ASN A 105 -7.85 -11.89 4.18
C ASN A 105 -7.83 -10.45 3.64
N ALA A 106 -6.75 -10.08 2.95
CA ALA A 106 -6.65 -8.78 2.30
C ALA A 106 -7.74 -8.64 1.22
N ILE A 107 -7.92 -9.67 0.41
CA ILE A 107 -8.94 -9.69 -0.64
C ILE A 107 -10.34 -9.58 -0.02
N ALA A 108 -10.60 -10.38 1.03
CA ALA A 108 -11.91 -10.38 1.70
C ALA A 108 -12.26 -9.01 2.28
N ALA A 109 -11.26 -8.28 2.78
CA ALA A 109 -11.46 -6.94 3.36
C ALA A 109 -11.89 -5.91 2.30
N LEU A 110 -11.64 -6.19 1.03
CA LEU A 110 -11.96 -5.27 -0.07
C LEU A 110 -13.28 -5.61 -0.78
N GLN A 111 -13.88 -6.72 -0.43
CA GLN A 111 -15.14 -7.16 -1.05
C GLN A 111 -16.40 -6.68 -0.34
#